data_08cb9cda93e01168b4155ef2a0ff35a4
#
_entry.id   08cb9cda93e01168b4155ef2a0ff35a4
#
_cell.length_a   1.000
_cell.length_b   1.000
_cell.length_c   1.000
_cell.angle_alpha   90.00
_cell.angle_beta   90.00
_cell.angle_gamma   90.00
#
_symmetry.space_group_name_H-M   'P 1'
#
loop_
_entity.id
_entity.type
_entity.pdbx_description
1 polymer ?
#
loop_
_entity_poly.entity_id
_entity_poly.type
_entity_poly.pdbx_seq_one_letter_code
_entity_poly.pdbx_strand_id
1 'polypeptide(L)'
;MEEKTLYVSDLDGTLMHKDLKISDFSVRTINALVEKGVAFTYATARSISSAGTITKDLKLKLPVITRNGAVLADNNTGKIIEKALFTEKEVEMLKDMLPELPKTGFVSCYFGDDMKKVFAGSLHTAELQGYLDYYKDDPSVVTVSDLSEMFMG
;
A
#
# COMPACT_ATOMS: atom_id res chain seq x y z
N MET A 1 33.91 9.95 1.48
CA MET A 1 32.72 9.18 1.92
C MET A 1 32.48 8.11 0.86
N GLU A 2 32.48 6.84 1.24
CA GLU A 2 32.09 5.78 0.29
C GLU A 2 30.64 5.99 -0.12
N GLU A 3 30.36 6.04 -1.43
CA GLU A 3 29.01 6.06 -1.95
C GLU A 3 28.32 4.74 -1.59
N LYS A 4 27.23 4.83 -0.82
CA LYS A 4 26.40 3.66 -0.50
C LYS A 4 25.26 3.59 -1.49
N THR A 5 25.21 2.51 -2.26
CA THR A 5 24.10 2.24 -3.19
C THR A 5 22.91 1.65 -2.43
N LEU A 6 21.72 2.25 -2.60
CA LEU A 6 20.45 1.68 -2.16
C LEU A 6 19.79 0.95 -3.33
N TYR A 7 19.47 -0.31 -3.14
CA TYR A 7 18.69 -1.11 -4.08
C TYR A 7 17.23 -1.11 -3.67
N VAL A 8 16.35 -0.68 -4.57
CA VAL A 8 14.90 -0.64 -4.36
C VAL A 8 14.25 -1.46 -5.47
N SER A 9 13.51 -2.51 -5.10
CA SER A 9 12.78 -3.35 -6.05
C SER A 9 11.29 -3.05 -5.98
N ASP A 10 10.60 -3.11 -7.13
CA ASP A 10 9.15 -3.30 -7.12
C ASP A 10 8.80 -4.75 -6.74
N LEU A 11 7.56 -4.99 -6.32
CA LEU A 11 7.07 -6.32 -5.99
C LEU A 11 6.34 -6.98 -7.15
N ASP A 12 5.25 -6.39 -7.60
CA ASP A 12 4.31 -7.00 -8.53
C ASP A 12 4.90 -7.08 -9.95
N GLY A 13 5.14 -8.30 -10.44
CA GLY A 13 5.76 -8.52 -11.76
C GLY A 13 7.27 -8.30 -11.80
N THR A 14 7.91 -7.98 -10.66
CA THR A 14 9.38 -7.80 -10.56
C THR A 14 9.97 -8.80 -9.58
N LEU A 15 9.84 -8.58 -8.28
CA LEU A 15 10.37 -9.49 -7.26
C LEU A 15 9.42 -10.67 -7.00
N MET A 16 8.14 -10.42 -7.16
CA MET A 16 7.06 -11.38 -6.93
C MET A 16 6.61 -12.03 -8.25
N HIS A 17 6.47 -13.35 -8.25
CA HIS A 17 5.94 -14.12 -9.36
C HIS A 17 4.40 -14.06 -9.47
N LYS A 18 3.83 -14.64 -10.53
CA LYS A 18 2.38 -14.64 -10.79
C LYS A 18 1.57 -15.40 -9.74
N ASP A 19 2.19 -16.29 -8.98
CA ASP A 19 1.60 -17.03 -7.87
C ASP A 19 1.59 -16.24 -6.55
N LEU A 20 1.90 -14.94 -6.62
CA LEU A 20 1.98 -14.01 -5.49
C LEU A 20 3.06 -14.39 -4.46
N LYS A 21 4.14 -15.03 -4.89
CA LYS A 21 5.25 -15.44 -4.05
C LYS A 21 6.58 -14.91 -4.53
N ILE A 22 7.48 -14.70 -3.60
CA ILE A 22 8.91 -14.49 -3.88
C ILE A 22 9.58 -15.86 -3.86
N SER A 23 10.42 -16.15 -4.85
CA SER A 23 11.11 -17.45 -4.93
C SER A 23 12.03 -17.64 -3.72
N ASP A 24 12.19 -18.88 -3.26
CA ASP A 24 13.14 -19.23 -2.21
C ASP A 24 14.57 -18.82 -2.53
N PHE A 25 14.93 -18.86 -3.84
CA PHE A 25 16.22 -18.38 -4.31
C PHE A 25 16.38 -16.88 -4.04
N SER A 26 15.38 -16.07 -4.43
CA SER A 26 15.40 -14.62 -4.22
C SER A 26 15.43 -14.27 -2.74
N VAL A 27 14.61 -14.93 -1.91
CA VAL A 27 14.59 -14.73 -0.45
C VAL A 27 15.97 -15.00 0.14
N ARG A 28 16.58 -16.16 -0.13
CA ARG A 28 17.90 -16.50 0.39
C ARG A 28 18.98 -15.53 -0.08
N THR A 29 18.96 -15.16 -1.36
CA THR A 29 19.95 -14.25 -1.93
C THR A 29 19.87 -12.86 -1.33
N ILE A 30 18.66 -12.28 -1.26
CA ILE A 30 18.45 -10.95 -0.67
C ILE A 30 18.87 -10.96 0.82
N ASN A 31 18.45 -11.96 1.58
CA ASN A 31 18.81 -12.06 3.00
C ASN A 31 20.33 -12.12 3.19
N ALA A 32 21.03 -12.93 2.38
CA ALA A 32 22.48 -13.02 2.45
C ALA A 32 23.19 -11.70 2.07
N LEU A 33 22.65 -10.94 1.11
CA LEU A 33 23.18 -9.63 0.74
C LEU A 33 22.93 -8.60 1.83
N VAL A 34 21.74 -8.58 2.42
CA VAL A 34 21.40 -7.67 3.53
C VAL A 34 22.26 -7.97 4.77
N GLU A 35 22.55 -9.23 5.05
CA GLU A 35 23.47 -9.62 6.14
C GLU A 35 24.90 -9.09 5.90
N LYS A 36 25.33 -9.04 4.63
CA LYS A 36 26.63 -8.46 4.23
C LYS A 36 26.65 -6.93 4.17
N GLY A 37 25.54 -6.29 4.54
CA GLY A 37 25.44 -4.81 4.62
C GLY A 37 24.97 -4.14 3.35
N VAL A 38 24.47 -4.89 2.34
CA VAL A 38 23.83 -4.29 1.16
C VAL A 38 22.53 -3.62 1.61
N ALA A 39 22.37 -2.34 1.26
CA ALA A 39 21.15 -1.59 1.49
C ALA A 39 20.11 -2.00 0.45
N PHE A 40 19.12 -2.81 0.88
CA PHE A 40 18.03 -3.30 0.03
C PHE A 40 16.68 -3.03 0.68
N THR A 41 15.72 -2.60 -0.14
CA THR A 41 14.30 -2.43 0.24
C THR A 41 13.41 -2.65 -0.98
N TYR A 42 12.09 -2.46 -0.81
CA TYR A 42 11.13 -2.49 -1.91
C TYR A 42 10.19 -1.29 -1.87
N ALA A 43 9.61 -0.98 -3.05
CA ALA A 43 8.54 0.00 -3.23
C ALA A 43 7.36 -0.66 -3.95
N THR A 44 6.14 -0.44 -3.46
CA THR A 44 4.94 -1.11 -4.01
C THR A 44 3.68 -0.24 -3.89
N ALA A 45 2.70 -0.49 -4.75
CA ALA A 45 1.35 0.06 -4.61
C ALA A 45 0.56 -0.57 -3.44
N ARG A 46 0.99 -1.73 -2.94
CA ARG A 46 0.32 -2.48 -1.87
C ARG A 46 0.34 -1.73 -0.53
N SER A 47 -0.60 -2.08 0.35
CA SER A 47 -0.52 -1.72 1.77
C SER A 47 0.57 -2.52 2.47
N ILE A 48 1.04 -2.02 3.62
CA ILE A 48 2.04 -2.73 4.42
C ILE A 48 1.52 -4.10 4.89
N SER A 49 0.25 -4.23 5.25
CA SER A 49 -0.34 -5.51 5.64
C SER A 49 -0.34 -6.52 4.49
N SER A 50 -0.72 -6.09 3.27
CA SER A 50 -0.71 -6.96 2.09
C SER A 50 0.71 -7.32 1.64
N ALA A 51 1.63 -6.35 1.61
CA ALA A 51 3.02 -6.58 1.23
C ALA A 51 3.72 -7.47 2.26
N GLY A 52 3.52 -7.24 3.56
CA GLY A 52 4.13 -7.99 4.65
C GLY A 52 3.81 -9.49 4.60
N THR A 53 2.61 -9.88 4.17
CA THR A 53 2.26 -11.30 3.97
C THR A 53 3.15 -11.97 2.93
N ILE A 54 3.52 -11.25 1.87
CA ILE A 54 4.35 -11.73 0.76
C ILE A 54 5.83 -11.72 1.14
N THR A 55 6.25 -10.67 1.85
CA THR A 55 7.66 -10.39 2.15
C THR A 55 8.11 -10.86 3.53
N LYS A 56 7.27 -11.61 4.24
CA LYS A 56 7.48 -12.07 5.64
C LYS A 56 8.83 -12.79 5.86
N ASP A 57 9.36 -13.45 4.82
CA ASP A 57 10.61 -14.21 4.88
C ASP A 57 11.84 -13.36 4.52
N LEU A 58 11.65 -12.09 4.12
CA LEU A 58 12.73 -11.14 3.88
C LEU A 58 13.17 -10.48 5.20
N LYS A 59 14.46 -10.56 5.52
CA LYS A 59 15.07 -9.96 6.72
C LYS A 59 15.54 -8.53 6.44
N LEU A 60 14.62 -7.66 6.06
CA LEU A 60 14.94 -6.27 5.72
C LEU A 60 15.32 -5.47 6.97
N LYS A 61 16.32 -4.58 6.80
CA LYS A 61 16.81 -3.66 7.84
C LYS A 61 16.39 -2.22 7.60
N LEU A 62 15.93 -1.94 6.40
CA LEU A 62 15.49 -0.60 5.98
C LEU A 62 13.96 -0.55 5.94
N PRO A 63 13.38 0.64 6.12
CA PRO A 63 11.97 0.85 5.87
C PRO A 63 11.59 0.49 4.43
N VAL A 64 10.33 0.14 4.25
CA VAL A 64 9.74 -0.18 2.95
C VAL A 64 8.78 0.91 2.50
N ILE A 65 8.69 1.09 1.20
CA ILE A 65 7.87 2.12 0.58
C ILE A 65 6.58 1.46 0.08
N THR A 66 5.43 1.92 0.56
CA THR A 66 4.12 1.35 0.24
C THR A 66 3.15 2.42 -0.28
N ARG A 67 1.98 2.01 -0.78
CA ARG A 67 0.96 2.93 -1.29
C ARG A 67 1.47 3.90 -2.36
N ASN A 68 2.23 3.38 -3.35
CA ASN A 68 2.83 4.19 -4.42
C ASN A 68 3.72 5.34 -3.90
N GLY A 69 4.42 5.14 -2.79
CA GLY A 69 5.30 6.16 -2.20
C GLY A 69 4.67 7.00 -1.10
N ALA A 70 3.36 6.87 -0.87
CA ALA A 70 2.66 7.67 0.14
C ALA A 70 2.94 7.24 1.59
N VAL A 71 3.48 6.05 1.82
CA VAL A 71 3.72 5.52 3.17
C VAL A 71 5.09 4.86 3.26
N LEU A 72 5.86 5.25 4.26
CA LEU A 72 7.07 4.59 4.70
C LEU A 72 6.76 3.77 5.96
N ALA A 73 7.10 2.49 5.96
CA ALA A 73 6.77 1.60 7.06
C ALA A 73 7.91 0.62 7.39
N ASP A 74 7.93 0.12 8.60
CA ASP A 74 8.79 -0.99 9.01
C ASP A 74 8.19 -2.31 8.55
N ASN A 75 8.93 -3.09 7.76
CA ASN A 75 8.43 -4.34 7.18
C ASN A 75 8.14 -5.43 8.21
N ASN A 76 8.89 -5.43 9.32
CA ASN A 76 8.81 -6.50 10.31
C ASN A 76 7.65 -6.30 11.28
N THR A 77 7.37 -5.04 11.62
CA THR A 77 6.36 -4.68 12.62
C THR A 77 5.06 -4.13 12.00
N GLY A 78 5.10 -3.73 10.73
CA GLY A 78 4.00 -3.03 10.07
C GLY A 78 3.82 -1.57 10.54
N LYS A 79 4.68 -1.08 11.45
CA LYS A 79 4.57 0.28 11.98
C LYS A 79 4.82 1.31 10.89
N ILE A 80 3.89 2.26 10.75
CA ILE A 80 4.06 3.42 9.88
C ILE A 80 5.08 4.36 10.49
N ILE A 81 6.09 4.74 9.69
CA ILE A 81 7.16 5.66 10.06
C ILE A 81 6.82 7.07 9.57
N GLU A 82 6.32 7.17 8.34
CA GLU A 82 5.98 8.45 7.71
C GLU A 82 4.80 8.26 6.74
N LYS A 83 3.96 9.28 6.62
CA LYS A 83 2.83 9.36 5.68
C LYS A 83 2.91 10.68 4.91
N ALA A 84 2.86 10.60 3.58
CA ALA A 84 2.62 11.75 2.72
C ALA A 84 1.11 11.84 2.47
N LEU A 85 0.45 12.70 3.21
CA LEU A 85 -0.99 12.95 3.09
C LEU A 85 -1.23 14.19 2.21
N PHE A 86 -2.40 14.26 1.60
CA PHE A 86 -2.86 15.46 0.91
C PHE A 86 -2.99 16.62 1.90
N THR A 87 -2.62 17.81 1.47
CA THR A 87 -2.86 19.06 2.19
C THR A 87 -4.36 19.39 2.16
N GLU A 88 -4.83 20.25 3.08
CA GLU A 88 -6.22 20.70 3.09
C GLU A 88 -6.67 21.26 1.72
N LYS A 89 -5.80 22.03 1.06
CA LYS A 89 -6.07 22.58 -0.27
C LYS A 89 -6.25 21.50 -1.33
N GLU A 90 -5.41 20.45 -1.30
CA GLU A 90 -5.53 19.32 -2.23
C GLU A 90 -6.79 18.50 -1.94
N VAL A 91 -7.16 18.35 -0.67
CA VAL A 91 -8.42 17.69 -0.27
C VAL A 91 -9.63 18.47 -0.80
N GLU A 92 -9.66 19.81 -0.70
CA GLU A 92 -10.72 20.62 -1.29
C GLU A 92 -10.80 20.46 -2.81
N MET A 93 -9.66 20.48 -3.51
CA MET A 93 -9.63 20.20 -4.95
C MET A 93 -10.18 18.81 -5.30
N LEU A 94 -9.86 17.79 -4.50
CA LEU A 94 -10.38 16.44 -4.69
C LEU A 94 -11.90 16.37 -4.48
N LYS A 95 -12.44 17.08 -3.48
CA LYS A 95 -13.89 17.18 -3.26
C LYS A 95 -14.61 17.73 -4.49
N ASP A 96 -14.06 18.78 -5.10
CA ASP A 96 -14.63 19.39 -6.29
C ASP A 96 -14.56 18.46 -7.52
N MET A 97 -13.52 17.64 -7.62
CA MET A 97 -13.31 16.70 -8.74
C MET A 97 -14.11 15.40 -8.61
N LEU A 98 -14.39 14.93 -7.41
CA LEU A 98 -15.01 13.61 -7.16
C LEU A 98 -16.34 13.40 -7.91
N PRO A 99 -17.25 14.38 -8.01
CA PRO A 99 -18.51 14.22 -8.76
C PRO A 99 -18.31 13.98 -10.25
N GLU A 100 -17.20 14.46 -10.82
CA GLU A 100 -16.86 14.35 -12.24
C GLU A 100 -16.07 13.07 -12.57
N LEU A 101 -15.51 12.40 -11.55
CA LEU A 101 -14.76 11.17 -11.77
C LEU A 101 -15.69 9.99 -12.08
N PRO A 102 -15.25 9.04 -12.91
CA PRO A 102 -15.96 7.77 -13.04
C PRO A 102 -16.18 7.17 -11.66
N LYS A 103 -17.41 6.77 -11.36
CA LYS A 103 -17.77 6.15 -10.05
C LYS A 103 -17.16 4.76 -9.88
N THR A 104 -15.87 4.61 -10.18
CA THR A 104 -15.14 3.36 -10.17
C THR A 104 -13.88 3.54 -9.34
N GLY A 105 -13.86 3.03 -8.14
CA GLY A 105 -12.66 3.08 -7.32
C GLY A 105 -12.96 3.11 -5.82
N PHE A 106 -11.90 3.19 -5.07
CA PHE A 106 -11.93 3.39 -3.64
C PHE A 106 -10.93 4.48 -3.24
N VAL A 107 -11.17 5.11 -2.11
CA VAL A 107 -10.26 6.08 -1.52
C VAL A 107 -9.69 5.50 -0.22
N SER A 108 -8.39 5.65 -0.03
CA SER A 108 -7.74 5.30 1.23
C SER A 108 -7.65 6.54 2.10
N CYS A 109 -8.31 6.51 3.26
CA CYS A 109 -8.31 7.57 4.23
C CYS A 109 -7.60 7.15 5.51
N TYR A 110 -6.99 8.11 6.21
CA TYR A 110 -6.43 7.90 7.53
C TYR A 110 -7.31 8.62 8.57
N PHE A 111 -7.75 7.89 9.58
CA PHE A 111 -8.41 8.40 10.78
C PHE A 111 -7.44 8.20 11.95
N GLY A 112 -6.66 9.24 12.27
CA GLY A 112 -5.50 9.09 13.14
C GLY A 112 -4.44 8.18 12.51
N ASP A 113 -4.12 7.08 13.18
CA ASP A 113 -3.19 6.05 12.65
C ASP A 113 -3.90 4.90 11.92
N ASP A 114 -5.23 4.83 12.02
CA ASP A 114 -6.03 3.81 11.34
C ASP A 114 -6.31 4.20 9.90
N MET A 115 -5.95 3.31 8.97
CA MET A 115 -6.29 3.50 7.56
C MET A 115 -7.57 2.76 7.22
N LYS A 116 -8.49 3.47 6.56
CA LYS A 116 -9.71 2.90 6.00
C LYS A 116 -9.67 2.95 4.47
N LYS A 117 -10.21 1.91 3.85
CA LYS A 117 -10.54 1.89 2.41
C LYS A 117 -12.03 2.18 2.29
N VAL A 118 -12.36 3.26 1.65
CA VAL A 118 -13.76 3.71 1.52
C VAL A 118 -14.22 3.53 0.10
N PHE A 119 -15.35 2.88 -0.06
CA PHE A 119 -16.02 2.62 -1.33
C PHE A 119 -17.38 3.30 -1.36
N ALA A 120 -17.76 3.89 -2.50
CA ALA A 120 -19.13 4.33 -2.68
C ALA A 120 -20.04 3.14 -3.04
N GLY A 121 -21.15 3.00 -2.35
CA GLY A 121 -22.09 1.89 -2.53
C GLY A 121 -22.82 1.85 -3.89
N SER A 122 -22.71 2.93 -4.69
CA SER A 122 -23.25 3.02 -6.05
C SER A 122 -22.33 2.45 -7.13
N LEU A 123 -21.19 1.87 -6.76
CA LEU A 123 -20.21 1.32 -7.69
C LEU A 123 -20.59 -0.13 -8.03
N HIS A 124 -20.96 -0.37 -9.29
CA HIS A 124 -21.47 -1.66 -9.75
C HIS A 124 -20.69 -2.20 -10.96
N THR A 125 -19.34 -2.21 -10.89
CA THR A 125 -18.57 -3.00 -11.86
C THR A 125 -18.27 -4.39 -11.27
N ALA A 126 -18.19 -5.42 -12.12
CA ALA A 126 -17.87 -6.78 -11.69
C ALA A 126 -16.49 -6.86 -11.01
N GLU A 127 -15.54 -6.05 -11.50
CA GLU A 127 -14.19 -5.97 -10.95
C GLU A 127 -14.20 -5.40 -9.53
N LEU A 128 -14.99 -4.33 -9.30
CA LEU A 128 -15.10 -3.73 -7.98
C LEU A 128 -15.83 -4.64 -7.01
N GLN A 129 -16.87 -5.34 -7.46
CA GLN A 129 -17.55 -6.33 -6.63
C GLN A 129 -16.60 -7.46 -6.23
N GLY A 130 -15.78 -7.97 -7.16
CA GLY A 130 -14.77 -8.97 -6.85
C GLY A 130 -13.73 -8.46 -5.83
N TYR A 131 -13.39 -7.17 -5.89
CA TYR A 131 -12.50 -6.55 -4.90
C TYR A 131 -13.16 -6.45 -3.52
N LEU A 132 -14.42 -6.03 -3.44
CA LEU A 132 -15.18 -5.98 -2.19
C LEU A 132 -15.36 -7.37 -1.59
N ASP A 133 -15.66 -8.37 -2.41
CA ASP A 133 -15.80 -9.76 -1.97
C ASP A 133 -14.49 -10.33 -1.40
N TYR A 134 -13.35 -9.95 -2.02
CA TYR A 134 -12.03 -10.34 -1.52
C TYR A 134 -11.72 -9.72 -0.15
N TYR A 135 -12.17 -8.50 0.10
CA TYR A 135 -11.92 -7.76 1.35
C TYR A 135 -13.12 -7.72 2.30
N LYS A 136 -14.13 -8.56 2.10
CA LYS A 136 -15.39 -8.55 2.89
C LYS A 136 -15.20 -8.67 4.40
N ASP A 137 -14.14 -9.38 4.83
CA ASP A 137 -13.81 -9.62 6.23
C ASP A 137 -12.71 -8.65 6.75
N ASP A 138 -12.28 -7.68 5.96
CA ASP A 138 -11.29 -6.68 6.36
C ASP A 138 -12.00 -5.50 7.07
N PRO A 139 -11.79 -5.32 8.39
CA PRO A 139 -12.45 -4.26 9.14
C PRO A 139 -12.01 -2.83 8.71
N SER A 140 -10.99 -2.73 7.89
CA SER A 140 -10.56 -1.45 7.31
C SER A 140 -11.39 -1.04 6.10
N VAL A 141 -12.25 -1.91 5.57
CA VAL A 141 -13.13 -1.61 4.43
C VAL A 141 -14.43 -1.00 4.93
N VAL A 142 -14.78 0.16 4.39
CA VAL A 142 -16.00 0.90 4.72
C VAL A 142 -16.75 1.20 3.43
N THR A 143 -18.06 0.98 3.42
CA THR A 143 -18.93 1.36 2.31
C THR A 143 -19.77 2.56 2.73
N VAL A 144 -19.77 3.60 1.88
CA VAL A 144 -20.58 4.82 2.05
C VAL A 144 -21.54 4.95 0.87
N SER A 145 -22.60 5.74 1.01
CA SER A 145 -23.52 6.01 -0.11
C SER A 145 -22.88 6.90 -1.18
N ASP A 146 -22.06 7.86 -0.74
CA ASP A 146 -21.30 8.75 -1.61
C ASP A 146 -19.91 9.00 -1.02
N LEU A 147 -18.89 9.10 -1.87
CA LEU A 147 -17.51 9.35 -1.42
C LEU A 147 -17.34 10.70 -0.73
N SER A 148 -18.23 11.67 -0.96
CA SER A 148 -18.19 12.96 -0.26
C SER A 148 -18.42 12.84 1.25
N GLU A 149 -19.07 11.77 1.72
CA GLU A 149 -19.27 11.50 3.14
C GLU A 149 -17.95 11.34 3.92
N MET A 150 -16.87 10.97 3.23
CA MET A 150 -15.54 10.82 3.85
C MET A 150 -14.94 12.12 4.37
N PHE A 151 -15.42 13.26 3.85
CA PHE A 151 -14.90 14.58 4.20
C PHE A 151 -15.74 15.29 5.28
N MET A 152 -16.74 14.59 5.84
CA MET A 152 -17.67 15.16 6.82
C MET A 152 -17.34 14.79 8.28
N GLY A 153 -16.15 14.17 8.51
CA GLY A 153 -15.68 13.74 9.83
C GLY A 153 -14.58 14.61 10.40
#